data_130ed4d5ab8968385d611ecc2f8baf51
#
_entry.id   130ed4d5ab8968385d611ecc2f8baf51
#
_cell.length_a   1.000
_cell.length_b   1.000
_cell.length_c   1.000
_cell.angle_alpha   90.00
_cell.angle_beta   90.00
_cell.angle_gamma   90.00
#
_symmetry.space_group_name_H-M   'P 1'
#
loop_
_entity.id
_entity.type
_entity.pdbx_description
1 polymer ?
#
loop_
_entity_poly.entity_id
_entity_poly.type
_entity_poly.pdbx_seq_one_letter_code
_entity_poly.pdbx_strand_id
1 'polypeptide(L)'
;MDSWHKDYLLNKEEYLKLFDTTMQKEQETNVEFLEKSLTKLTGRNYAVVCSNGTDALHFSLISLGIKPGDEVITTNFSWISTASCISMVGATPVFCDIDISSYHLSLDSIKNMYSDKTKAIVYPHLFGNMSETKHIIDFCKEKNITFIEDAAQSIGASLNDVKAGSIGDISTLSFNANKVIAGISGGGAVLTDNKLHAETIRKLRKHGNNEMLGYNSKMLLMNATFIDHRLKKINEYQTKRQAIAKKYDEQLKDYVIIQPTTNGLNHNYHKYVIRLPNKEIRDELKDKLNAKVHYDKPLSENIMYNSIYHRTDSMYNSKTTSDTILTLPIDPFMTDAEISKVVNIILIVLDHEETKFLNNMKKLIGDDYIDESLINETTEPIYDYIIEKCFQTPGYVEEVTFNDPKKIKIAFNKFYYKNIE
;
A
#
# COMPACT_ATOMS: atom_id res chain seq x y z
N MET A 1 14.36 5.05 12.63
CA MET A 1 15.04 3.73 12.83
C MET A 1 14.10 2.67 12.27
N ASP A 2 14.58 1.77 11.40
CA ASP A 2 13.74 0.73 10.81
C ASP A 2 13.29 -0.30 11.86
N SER A 3 12.12 -0.90 11.66
CA SER A 3 11.52 -1.89 12.58
C SER A 3 12.46 -3.07 12.88
N TRP A 4 13.20 -3.57 11.87
CA TRP A 4 14.16 -4.65 12.07
C TRP A 4 15.33 -4.26 12.99
N HIS A 5 15.74 -2.99 12.98
CA HIS A 5 16.82 -2.49 13.82
C HIS A 5 16.37 -2.40 15.29
N LYS A 6 15.12 -1.95 15.53
CA LYS A 6 14.52 -1.98 16.88
C LYS A 6 14.43 -3.42 17.40
N ASP A 7 13.97 -4.34 16.57
CA ASP A 7 13.92 -5.76 16.90
C ASP A 7 15.29 -6.34 17.24
N TYR A 8 16.31 -6.01 16.44
CA TYR A 8 17.70 -6.39 16.74
C TYR A 8 18.17 -5.86 18.09
N LEU A 9 17.93 -4.59 18.40
CA LEU A 9 18.36 -4.00 19.68
C LEU A 9 17.68 -4.64 20.88
N LEU A 10 16.40 -5.00 20.75
CA LEU A 10 15.62 -5.65 21.81
C LEU A 10 16.00 -7.14 22.01
N ASN A 11 16.47 -7.80 20.98
CA ASN A 11 16.75 -9.24 20.95
C ASN A 11 18.21 -9.53 20.55
N LYS A 12 19.15 -8.63 20.90
CA LYS A 12 20.53 -8.63 20.43
C LYS A 12 21.24 -9.97 20.59
N GLU A 13 21.13 -10.60 21.77
CA GLU A 13 21.79 -11.88 22.07
C GLU A 13 21.28 -13.01 21.14
N GLU A 14 19.98 -13.03 20.87
CA GLU A 14 19.37 -14.00 19.95
C GLU A 14 19.93 -13.84 18.54
N TYR A 15 20.05 -12.60 18.05
CA TYR A 15 20.61 -12.30 16.73
C TYR A 15 22.11 -12.60 16.63
N LEU A 16 22.89 -12.34 17.68
CA LEU A 16 24.32 -12.69 17.72
C LEU A 16 24.51 -14.21 17.67
N LYS A 17 23.73 -14.97 18.45
CA LYS A 17 23.73 -16.42 18.39
C LYS A 17 23.34 -16.98 17.02
N LEU A 18 22.34 -16.34 16.39
CA LEU A 18 21.91 -16.70 15.03
C LEU A 18 23.04 -16.44 14.03
N PHE A 19 23.74 -15.31 14.14
CA PHE A 19 24.90 -14.97 13.32
C PHE A 19 26.01 -16.03 13.47
N ASP A 20 26.46 -16.30 14.71
CA ASP A 20 27.53 -17.26 14.99
C ASP A 20 27.20 -18.65 14.48
N THR A 21 25.96 -19.11 14.72
CA THR A 21 25.50 -20.42 14.24
C THR A 21 25.48 -20.49 12.71
N THR A 22 25.15 -19.41 12.04
CA THR A 22 25.13 -19.36 10.58
C THR A 22 26.52 -19.34 9.98
N MET A 23 27.45 -18.60 10.62
CA MET A 23 28.85 -18.52 10.17
C MET A 23 29.62 -19.83 10.38
N GLN A 24 29.23 -20.64 11.35
CA GLN A 24 29.81 -21.97 11.57
C GLN A 24 29.33 -23.02 10.56
N LYS A 25 28.26 -22.76 9.82
CA LYS A 25 27.83 -23.65 8.74
C LYS A 25 28.78 -23.45 7.57
N GLU A 26 29.55 -24.48 7.23
CA GLU A 26 30.37 -24.44 6.04
C GLU A 26 29.57 -23.98 4.84
N GLN A 27 30.15 -23.14 4.00
CA GLN A 27 29.69 -22.48 2.74
C GLN A 27 28.43 -23.06 2.05
N GLU A 28 27.44 -23.50 2.80
CA GLU A 28 26.14 -23.86 2.26
C GLU A 28 25.50 -22.61 1.66
N THR A 29 25.58 -22.49 0.35
CA THR A 29 24.82 -21.49 -0.41
C THR A 29 23.33 -21.86 -0.48
N ASN A 30 22.91 -22.87 0.30
CA ASN A 30 21.57 -23.43 0.25
C ASN A 30 20.61 -22.62 1.13
N VAL A 31 19.68 -21.93 0.47
CA VAL A 31 18.61 -21.14 1.10
C VAL A 31 17.24 -21.83 1.03
N GLU A 32 17.22 -23.16 0.75
CA GLU A 32 15.98 -23.95 0.60
C GLU A 32 15.13 -23.97 1.87
N PHE A 33 15.75 -23.84 3.04
CA PHE A 33 14.99 -23.77 4.30
C PHE A 33 14.03 -22.57 4.32
N LEU A 34 14.44 -21.39 3.81
CA LEU A 34 13.57 -20.25 3.68
C LEU A 34 12.52 -20.48 2.59
N GLU A 35 12.88 -21.06 1.45
CA GLU A 35 11.91 -21.42 0.40
C GLU A 35 10.83 -22.36 0.96
N LYS A 36 11.21 -23.37 1.79
CA LYS A 36 10.27 -24.25 2.50
C LYS A 36 9.39 -23.51 3.51
N SER A 37 9.95 -22.57 4.27
CA SER A 37 9.17 -21.75 5.20
C SER A 37 8.13 -20.90 4.47
N LEU A 38 8.48 -20.33 3.31
CA LEU A 38 7.59 -19.55 2.48
C LEU A 38 6.48 -20.40 1.85
N THR A 39 6.79 -21.60 1.33
CA THR A 39 5.76 -22.52 0.81
C THR A 39 4.80 -22.96 1.91
N LYS A 40 5.29 -23.24 3.12
CA LYS A 40 4.44 -23.55 4.27
C LYS A 40 3.53 -22.38 4.68
N LEU A 41 4.06 -21.16 4.64
CA LEU A 41 3.28 -19.96 4.98
C LEU A 41 2.15 -19.72 3.98
N THR A 42 2.43 -19.82 2.69
CA THR A 42 1.51 -19.44 1.62
C THR A 42 0.66 -20.57 1.06
N GLY A 43 1.12 -21.82 1.21
CA GLY A 43 0.48 -22.99 0.61
C GLY A 43 0.89 -23.27 -0.83
N ARG A 44 1.81 -22.47 -1.42
CA ARG A 44 2.36 -22.71 -2.76
C ARG A 44 3.27 -23.92 -2.82
N ASN A 45 3.34 -24.56 -3.99
CA ASN A 45 4.23 -25.71 -4.21
C ASN A 45 5.71 -25.32 -4.30
N TYR A 46 6.00 -24.13 -4.84
CA TYR A 46 7.37 -23.65 -5.06
C TYR A 46 7.53 -22.20 -4.58
N ALA A 47 8.66 -21.97 -3.94
CA ALA A 47 9.21 -20.66 -3.65
C ALA A 47 10.63 -20.59 -4.22
N VAL A 48 11.00 -19.44 -4.77
CA VAL A 48 12.36 -19.17 -5.26
C VAL A 48 12.79 -17.81 -4.75
N VAL A 49 13.73 -17.77 -3.80
CA VAL A 49 14.23 -16.51 -3.24
C VAL A 49 15.28 -15.87 -4.16
N CYS A 50 15.33 -14.54 -4.17
CA CYS A 50 16.25 -13.72 -4.96
C CYS A 50 16.72 -12.49 -4.17
N SER A 51 17.56 -11.65 -4.78
CA SER A 51 18.19 -10.52 -4.10
C SER A 51 17.22 -9.44 -3.62
N ASN A 52 16.10 -9.23 -4.32
CA ASN A 52 15.13 -8.17 -4.00
C ASN A 52 13.77 -8.42 -4.67
N GLY A 53 12.75 -7.63 -4.25
CA GLY A 53 11.39 -7.75 -4.78
C GLY A 53 11.26 -7.28 -6.24
N THR A 54 12.10 -6.38 -6.71
CA THR A 54 12.12 -5.94 -8.12
C THR A 54 12.55 -7.07 -9.02
N ASP A 55 13.61 -7.82 -8.65
CA ASP A 55 14.03 -9.02 -9.37
C ASP A 55 12.96 -10.09 -9.34
N ALA A 56 12.23 -10.23 -8.22
CA ALA A 56 11.13 -11.18 -8.13
C ALA A 56 10.04 -10.90 -9.18
N LEU A 57 9.60 -9.63 -9.31
CA LEU A 57 8.65 -9.21 -10.34
C LEU A 57 9.22 -9.38 -11.74
N HIS A 58 10.45 -8.93 -11.95
CA HIS A 58 11.13 -9.02 -13.24
C HIS A 58 11.28 -10.47 -13.73
N PHE A 59 11.74 -11.37 -12.86
CA PHE A 59 11.88 -12.78 -13.18
C PHE A 59 10.54 -13.48 -13.41
N SER A 60 9.48 -13.05 -12.69
CA SER A 60 8.13 -13.53 -12.96
C SER A 60 7.72 -13.23 -14.40
N LEU A 61 7.89 -11.98 -14.85
CA LEU A 61 7.56 -11.58 -16.22
C LEU A 61 8.38 -12.34 -17.27
N ILE A 62 9.70 -12.51 -17.06
CA ILE A 62 10.54 -13.31 -17.96
C ILE A 62 10.07 -14.76 -18.00
N SER A 63 9.78 -15.37 -16.84
CA SER A 63 9.36 -16.78 -16.78
C SER A 63 8.02 -17.04 -17.46
N LEU A 64 7.17 -16.01 -17.56
CA LEU A 64 5.90 -16.02 -18.29
C LEU A 64 6.06 -15.75 -19.79
N GLY A 65 7.29 -15.48 -20.26
CA GLY A 65 7.58 -15.20 -21.67
C GLY A 65 7.15 -13.81 -22.14
N ILE A 66 6.92 -12.87 -21.22
CA ILE A 66 6.60 -11.48 -21.53
C ILE A 66 7.81 -10.83 -22.24
N LYS A 67 7.54 -10.11 -23.32
CA LYS A 67 8.56 -9.61 -24.25
C LYS A 67 8.14 -8.28 -24.89
N PRO A 68 9.04 -7.62 -25.64
CA PRO A 68 8.71 -6.43 -26.42
C PRO A 68 7.53 -6.67 -27.35
N GLY A 69 6.58 -5.71 -27.34
CA GLY A 69 5.32 -5.77 -28.09
C GLY A 69 4.12 -6.27 -27.27
N ASP A 70 4.37 -6.93 -26.13
CA ASP A 70 3.33 -7.27 -25.16
C ASP A 70 2.95 -6.07 -24.29
N GLU A 71 1.72 -6.07 -23.79
CA GLU A 71 1.20 -5.13 -22.83
C GLU A 71 0.97 -5.83 -21.48
N VAL A 72 1.33 -5.16 -20.39
CA VAL A 72 1.05 -5.62 -19.03
C VAL A 72 0.31 -4.52 -18.29
N ILE A 73 -0.91 -4.83 -17.85
CA ILE A 73 -1.73 -3.93 -17.06
C ILE A 73 -1.18 -3.88 -15.63
N THR A 74 -1.13 -2.68 -15.06
CA THR A 74 -0.85 -2.47 -13.63
C THR A 74 -1.53 -1.20 -13.13
N THR A 75 -1.48 -0.98 -11.81
CA THR A 75 -2.02 0.21 -11.18
C THR A 75 -1.17 1.45 -11.46
N ASN A 76 -1.81 2.61 -11.48
CA ASN A 76 -1.12 3.89 -11.50
C ASN A 76 -0.71 4.39 -10.11
N PHE A 77 -1.06 3.66 -9.05
CA PHE A 77 -0.79 4.02 -7.67
C PHE A 77 -0.09 2.86 -6.95
N SER A 78 1.24 2.87 -6.91
CA SER A 78 2.07 1.84 -6.25
C SER A 78 3.51 2.30 -6.12
N TRP A 79 4.38 1.41 -5.62
CA TRP A 79 5.82 1.55 -5.70
C TRP A 79 6.32 1.37 -7.14
N ILE A 80 7.35 2.14 -7.51
CA ILE A 80 7.84 2.19 -8.89
C ILE A 80 8.19 0.82 -9.49
N SER A 81 8.67 -0.14 -8.70
CA SER A 81 9.05 -1.47 -9.19
C SER A 81 7.88 -2.24 -9.79
N THR A 82 6.65 -2.02 -9.34
CA THR A 82 5.45 -2.66 -9.89
C THR A 82 5.28 -2.39 -11.40
N ALA A 83 5.71 -1.22 -11.85
CA ALA A 83 5.64 -0.83 -13.26
C ALA A 83 7.00 -0.92 -13.99
N SER A 84 8.11 -0.55 -13.34
CA SER A 84 9.42 -0.54 -14.00
C SER A 84 9.89 -1.93 -14.44
N CYS A 85 9.51 -3.00 -13.72
CA CYS A 85 9.83 -4.37 -14.13
C CYS A 85 9.19 -4.75 -15.48
N ILE A 86 8.02 -4.16 -15.82
CA ILE A 86 7.37 -4.34 -17.14
C ILE A 86 8.22 -3.69 -18.24
N SER A 87 8.68 -2.46 -18.00
CA SER A 87 9.56 -1.76 -18.94
C SER A 87 10.92 -2.45 -19.09
N MET A 88 11.45 -3.07 -18.02
CA MET A 88 12.72 -3.80 -18.05
C MET A 88 12.70 -5.04 -18.94
N VAL A 89 11.56 -5.69 -19.11
CA VAL A 89 11.40 -6.80 -20.10
C VAL A 89 11.06 -6.29 -21.51
N GLY A 90 10.98 -4.97 -21.71
CA GLY A 90 10.65 -4.34 -22.98
C GLY A 90 9.16 -4.35 -23.32
N ALA A 91 8.30 -4.79 -22.40
CA ALA A 91 6.87 -4.73 -22.55
C ALA A 91 6.33 -3.32 -22.24
N THR A 92 5.13 -3.04 -22.71
CA THR A 92 4.46 -1.76 -22.50
C THR A 92 3.66 -1.81 -21.19
N PRO A 93 3.97 -0.98 -20.19
CA PRO A 93 3.11 -0.82 -19.03
C PRO A 93 1.82 -0.11 -19.40
N VAL A 94 0.69 -0.66 -18.96
CA VAL A 94 -0.64 -0.09 -19.14
C VAL A 94 -1.15 0.30 -17.74
N PHE A 95 -1.14 1.58 -17.47
CA PHE A 95 -1.55 2.13 -16.17
C PHE A 95 -3.07 2.27 -16.10
N CYS A 96 -3.66 1.58 -15.16
CA CYS A 96 -5.07 1.68 -14.83
C CYS A 96 -5.29 2.42 -13.51
N ASP A 97 -6.41 3.11 -13.39
CA ASP A 97 -6.74 3.83 -12.19
C ASP A 97 -7.17 2.88 -11.06
N ILE A 98 -7.17 3.39 -9.84
CA ILE A 98 -7.57 2.67 -8.64
C ILE A 98 -9.04 2.91 -8.31
N ASP A 99 -9.62 2.00 -7.54
CA ASP A 99 -10.80 2.27 -6.75
C ASP A 99 -10.39 3.10 -5.52
N ILE A 100 -11.00 4.28 -5.37
CA ILE A 100 -10.63 5.24 -4.33
C ILE A 100 -10.98 4.76 -2.92
N SER A 101 -11.96 3.85 -2.81
CA SER A 101 -12.41 3.29 -1.54
C SER A 101 -11.48 2.19 -1.00
N SER A 102 -10.74 1.51 -1.88
CA SER A 102 -9.87 0.38 -1.51
C SER A 102 -8.38 0.64 -1.78
N TYR A 103 -8.05 1.59 -2.64
CA TYR A 103 -6.72 1.87 -3.22
C TYR A 103 -6.20 0.75 -4.12
N HIS A 104 -7.02 -0.21 -4.47
CA HIS A 104 -6.66 -1.31 -5.36
C HIS A 104 -7.03 -1.00 -6.81
N LEU A 105 -6.41 -1.74 -7.71
CA LEU A 105 -6.63 -1.64 -9.14
C LEU A 105 -8.11 -1.87 -9.50
N SER A 106 -8.72 -0.92 -10.23
CA SER A 106 -10.13 -0.96 -10.61
C SER A 106 -10.37 -1.95 -11.76
N LEU A 107 -11.38 -2.84 -11.61
CA LEU A 107 -11.78 -3.74 -12.70
C LEU A 107 -12.31 -2.99 -13.91
N ASP A 108 -13.03 -1.89 -13.71
CA ASP A 108 -13.57 -1.11 -14.82
C ASP A 108 -12.45 -0.44 -15.62
N SER A 109 -11.44 0.11 -14.93
CA SER A 109 -10.25 0.62 -15.59
C SER A 109 -9.48 -0.49 -16.33
N ILE A 110 -9.36 -1.69 -15.75
CA ILE A 110 -8.76 -2.86 -16.43
C ILE A 110 -9.49 -3.16 -17.73
N LYS A 111 -10.82 -3.25 -17.70
CA LYS A 111 -11.66 -3.55 -18.89
C LYS A 111 -11.51 -2.50 -19.98
N ASN A 112 -11.48 -1.23 -19.60
CA ASN A 112 -11.32 -0.10 -20.51
C ASN A 112 -9.96 -0.09 -21.22
N MET A 113 -8.90 -0.52 -20.50
CA MET A 113 -7.53 -0.47 -20.99
C MET A 113 -7.04 -1.78 -21.61
N TYR A 114 -7.80 -2.88 -21.47
CA TYR A 114 -7.49 -4.16 -22.08
C TYR A 114 -7.36 -4.06 -23.61
N SER A 115 -6.42 -4.79 -24.18
CA SER A 115 -6.25 -4.99 -25.62
C SER A 115 -5.77 -6.42 -25.92
N ASP A 116 -5.78 -6.84 -27.20
CA ASP A 116 -5.27 -8.15 -27.62
C ASP A 116 -3.77 -8.34 -27.37
N LYS A 117 -3.03 -7.24 -27.12
CA LYS A 117 -1.62 -7.26 -26.73
C LYS A 117 -1.43 -7.51 -25.23
N THR A 118 -2.47 -7.37 -24.44
CA THR A 118 -2.40 -7.60 -22.98
C THR A 118 -2.12 -9.07 -22.71
N LYS A 119 -1.06 -9.36 -21.96
CA LYS A 119 -0.62 -10.72 -21.61
C LYS A 119 -0.69 -11.01 -20.11
N ALA A 120 -0.62 -9.97 -19.26
CA ALA A 120 -0.67 -10.14 -17.83
C ALA A 120 -1.25 -8.90 -17.14
N ILE A 121 -1.67 -9.11 -15.88
CA ILE A 121 -1.98 -8.05 -14.92
C ILE A 121 -1.04 -8.21 -13.73
N VAL A 122 -0.34 -7.15 -13.34
CA VAL A 122 0.41 -7.08 -12.07
C VAL A 122 -0.45 -6.36 -11.05
N TYR A 123 -0.90 -7.08 -10.04
CA TYR A 123 -1.86 -6.60 -9.03
C TYR A 123 -1.20 -6.48 -7.65
N PRO A 124 -0.87 -5.26 -7.16
CA PRO A 124 -0.30 -5.08 -5.85
C PRO A 124 -1.37 -5.04 -4.75
N HIS A 125 -1.10 -5.75 -3.65
CA HIS A 125 -1.83 -5.62 -2.40
C HIS A 125 -1.19 -4.51 -1.55
N LEU A 126 -1.67 -3.26 -1.72
CA LEU A 126 -1.06 -2.10 -1.10
C LEU A 126 -1.26 -2.06 0.41
N PHE A 127 -0.25 -1.54 1.12
CA PHE A 127 -0.26 -1.26 2.57
C PHE A 127 -0.45 -2.50 3.45
N GLY A 128 -0.55 -3.69 2.87
CA GLY A 128 -0.89 -4.93 3.56
C GLY A 128 -2.39 -5.22 3.60
N ASN A 129 -3.17 -4.44 2.85
CA ASN A 129 -4.58 -4.65 2.61
C ASN A 129 -4.75 -5.61 1.42
N MET A 130 -5.62 -6.61 1.58
CA MET A 130 -6.04 -7.49 0.49
C MET A 130 -7.49 -7.18 0.14
N SER A 131 -7.78 -7.19 -1.16
CA SER A 131 -9.15 -7.05 -1.66
C SER A 131 -9.65 -8.33 -2.33
N GLU A 132 -10.94 -8.41 -2.56
CA GLU A 132 -11.55 -9.45 -3.39
C GLU A 132 -11.00 -9.37 -4.82
N THR A 133 -10.20 -10.36 -5.21
CA THR A 133 -9.58 -10.43 -6.54
C THR A 133 -10.28 -11.38 -7.49
N LYS A 134 -11.31 -12.10 -7.01
CA LYS A 134 -11.99 -13.14 -7.78
C LYS A 134 -12.49 -12.63 -9.14
N HIS A 135 -13.13 -11.47 -9.17
CA HIS A 135 -13.66 -10.86 -10.40
C HIS A 135 -12.57 -10.48 -11.41
N ILE A 136 -11.38 -10.09 -10.94
CA ILE A 136 -10.24 -9.81 -11.83
C ILE A 136 -9.62 -11.11 -12.33
N ILE A 137 -9.51 -12.11 -11.48
CA ILE A 137 -9.00 -13.45 -11.86
C ILE A 137 -9.94 -14.10 -12.89
N ASP A 138 -11.26 -13.98 -12.71
CA ASP A 138 -12.24 -14.50 -13.67
C ASP A 138 -12.11 -13.77 -15.02
N PHE A 139 -11.88 -12.45 -15.02
CA PHE A 139 -11.56 -11.70 -16.24
C PHE A 139 -10.25 -12.16 -16.87
N CYS A 140 -9.20 -12.42 -16.09
CA CYS A 140 -7.94 -12.97 -16.61
C CYS A 140 -8.15 -14.32 -17.30
N LYS A 141 -8.95 -15.20 -16.71
CA LYS A 141 -9.30 -16.50 -17.30
C LYS A 141 -10.10 -16.34 -18.60
N GLU A 142 -11.10 -15.46 -18.62
CA GLU A 142 -11.90 -15.17 -19.81
C GLU A 142 -11.02 -14.68 -20.97
N LYS A 143 -10.06 -13.81 -20.68
CA LYS A 143 -9.18 -13.21 -21.68
C LYS A 143 -7.91 -14.03 -21.96
N ASN A 144 -7.72 -15.15 -21.25
CA ASN A 144 -6.50 -15.99 -21.32
C ASN A 144 -5.22 -15.18 -21.08
N ILE A 145 -5.23 -14.34 -20.04
CA ILE A 145 -4.08 -13.55 -19.56
C ILE A 145 -3.68 -13.96 -18.14
N THR A 146 -2.44 -13.73 -17.79
CA THR A 146 -1.86 -14.16 -16.50
C THR A 146 -2.16 -13.15 -15.40
N PHE A 147 -2.50 -13.64 -14.21
CA PHE A 147 -2.60 -12.82 -13.00
C PHE A 147 -1.33 -12.96 -12.16
N ILE A 148 -0.60 -11.86 -11.98
CA ILE A 148 0.60 -11.76 -11.14
C ILE A 148 0.24 -11.00 -9.88
N GLU A 149 0.31 -11.67 -8.73
CA GLU A 149 0.12 -11.04 -7.43
C GLU A 149 1.42 -10.35 -6.97
N ASP A 150 1.41 -9.05 -6.79
CA ASP A 150 2.47 -8.34 -6.09
C ASP A 150 2.14 -8.27 -4.58
N ALA A 151 2.56 -9.29 -3.84
CA ALA A 151 2.38 -9.41 -2.40
C ALA A 151 3.54 -8.79 -1.59
N ALA A 152 4.34 -7.91 -2.21
CA ALA A 152 5.50 -7.27 -1.58
C ALA A 152 5.18 -6.46 -0.31
N GLN A 153 3.92 -6.13 -0.08
CA GLN A 153 3.46 -5.38 1.10
C GLN A 153 2.54 -6.20 2.02
N SER A 154 2.15 -7.41 1.63
CA SER A 154 1.06 -8.14 2.27
C SER A 154 1.44 -9.49 2.89
N ILE A 155 2.74 -9.83 2.99
CA ILE A 155 3.17 -11.07 3.62
C ILE A 155 2.50 -11.25 5.00
N GLY A 156 1.88 -12.42 5.23
CA GLY A 156 1.14 -12.74 6.44
C GLY A 156 -0.31 -12.23 6.46
N ALA A 157 -0.72 -11.35 5.57
CA ALA A 157 -2.12 -10.98 5.41
C ALA A 157 -2.93 -12.13 4.81
N SER A 158 -4.23 -12.15 5.08
CA SER A 158 -5.18 -13.06 4.43
C SER A 158 -6.57 -12.43 4.34
N LEU A 159 -7.35 -12.85 3.34
CA LEU A 159 -8.75 -12.47 3.19
C LEU A 159 -9.58 -13.75 3.05
N ASN A 160 -10.56 -13.98 3.96
CA ASN A 160 -11.36 -15.20 3.99
C ASN A 160 -10.49 -16.47 3.91
N ASP A 161 -9.42 -16.53 4.73
CA ASP A 161 -8.40 -17.58 4.78
C ASP A 161 -7.50 -17.74 3.54
N VAL A 162 -7.75 -16.99 2.46
CA VAL A 162 -6.86 -16.93 1.31
C VAL A 162 -5.65 -16.07 1.66
N LYS A 163 -4.46 -16.65 1.65
CA LYS A 163 -3.23 -15.98 2.10
C LYS A 163 -2.60 -15.13 1.00
N ALA A 164 -2.05 -13.98 1.37
CA ALA A 164 -1.18 -13.23 0.46
C ALA A 164 0.02 -14.09 0.03
N GLY A 165 0.35 -14.06 -1.24
CA GLY A 165 1.35 -14.93 -1.85
C GLY A 165 0.78 -16.23 -2.43
N SER A 166 -0.54 -16.48 -2.28
CA SER A 166 -1.19 -17.69 -2.79
C SER A 166 -2.15 -17.45 -3.96
N ILE A 167 -2.26 -16.21 -4.45
CA ILE A 167 -3.27 -15.81 -5.44
C ILE A 167 -2.65 -15.76 -6.84
N GLY A 168 -3.48 -16.10 -7.86
CA GLY A 168 -3.08 -16.04 -9.26
C GLY A 168 -2.07 -17.11 -9.68
N ASP A 169 -1.42 -16.90 -10.80
CA ASP A 169 -0.49 -17.87 -11.41
C ASP A 169 0.90 -17.81 -10.78
N ILE A 170 1.29 -16.60 -10.38
CA ILE A 170 2.59 -16.30 -9.79
C ILE A 170 2.43 -15.15 -8.78
N SER A 171 3.14 -15.23 -7.68
CA SER A 171 3.12 -14.19 -6.64
C SER A 171 4.54 -13.76 -6.29
N THR A 172 4.72 -12.52 -5.85
CA THR A 172 6.03 -12.00 -5.47
C THR A 172 6.03 -11.43 -4.06
N LEU A 173 7.15 -11.58 -3.36
CA LEU A 173 7.39 -11.03 -2.03
C LEU A 173 8.62 -10.11 -2.03
N SER A 174 8.64 -9.19 -1.08
CA SER A 174 9.80 -8.33 -0.81
C SER A 174 10.18 -8.37 0.67
N PHE A 175 11.46 -8.46 0.92
CA PHE A 175 12.06 -8.40 2.27
C PHE A 175 12.95 -7.16 2.42
N ASN A 176 12.62 -6.07 1.73
CA ASN A 176 13.32 -4.79 1.91
C ASN A 176 13.24 -4.34 3.38
N ALA A 177 14.19 -3.51 3.82
CA ALA A 177 14.33 -3.08 5.22
C ALA A 177 13.05 -2.47 5.84
N ASN A 178 12.18 -1.88 5.02
CA ASN A 178 10.92 -1.27 5.49
C ASN A 178 9.72 -2.23 5.49
N LYS A 179 9.89 -3.51 5.12
CA LYS A 179 8.79 -4.50 5.07
C LYS A 179 8.50 -5.09 6.45
N VAL A 180 7.32 -5.70 6.61
CA VAL A 180 6.91 -6.37 7.87
C VAL A 180 7.93 -7.45 8.24
N ILE A 181 8.31 -8.26 7.28
CA ILE A 181 9.43 -9.18 7.40
C ILE A 181 10.57 -8.63 6.51
N ALA A 182 11.58 -8.11 7.15
CA ALA A 182 12.73 -7.48 6.50
C ALA A 182 13.98 -8.36 6.61
N GLY A 183 14.76 -8.42 5.53
CA GLY A 183 16.13 -8.91 5.56
C GLY A 183 17.13 -7.81 5.91
N ILE A 184 18.35 -8.18 6.26
CA ILE A 184 19.43 -7.24 6.58
C ILE A 184 19.84 -6.45 5.33
N SER A 185 19.88 -7.11 4.16
CA SER A 185 20.25 -6.53 2.87
C SER A 185 19.10 -6.53 1.86
N GLY A 186 17.85 -6.56 2.34
CA GLY A 186 16.69 -6.70 1.50
C GLY A 186 16.38 -8.17 1.18
N GLY A 187 15.87 -8.44 -0.01
CA GLY A 187 15.48 -9.77 -0.46
C GLY A 187 14.16 -9.76 -1.23
N GLY A 188 13.92 -10.82 -1.96
CA GLY A 188 12.66 -11.08 -2.64
C GLY A 188 12.40 -12.59 -2.76
N ALA A 189 11.18 -12.94 -3.12
CA ALA A 189 10.83 -14.30 -3.48
C ALA A 189 9.73 -14.32 -4.54
N VAL A 190 9.77 -15.34 -5.38
CA VAL A 190 8.68 -15.70 -6.29
C VAL A 190 8.03 -16.98 -5.78
N LEU A 191 6.72 -17.02 -5.83
CA LEU A 191 5.87 -18.13 -5.38
C LEU A 191 5.00 -18.58 -6.54
N THR A 192 4.93 -19.88 -6.80
CA THR A 192 4.12 -20.43 -7.88
C THR A 192 3.84 -21.93 -7.64
N ASP A 193 2.78 -22.42 -8.30
CA ASP A 193 2.51 -23.87 -8.35
C ASP A 193 3.04 -24.52 -9.62
N ASN A 194 3.55 -23.71 -10.57
CA ASN A 194 4.11 -24.18 -11.81
C ASN A 194 5.61 -24.44 -11.68
N LYS A 195 5.98 -25.73 -11.81
CA LYS A 195 7.38 -26.20 -11.72
C LYS A 195 8.29 -25.53 -12.77
N LEU A 196 7.79 -25.33 -14.00
CA LEU A 196 8.59 -24.73 -15.07
C LEU A 196 8.97 -23.28 -14.76
N HIS A 197 8.03 -22.49 -14.23
CA HIS A 197 8.34 -21.12 -13.80
C HIS A 197 9.37 -21.12 -12.68
N ALA A 198 9.21 -21.97 -11.68
CA ALA A 198 10.18 -22.08 -10.57
C ALA A 198 11.58 -22.44 -11.05
N GLU A 199 11.71 -23.42 -11.95
CA GLU A 199 13.00 -23.83 -12.54
C GLU A 199 13.63 -22.73 -13.39
N THR A 200 12.84 -22.04 -14.21
CA THR A 200 13.29 -20.90 -15.01
C THR A 200 13.84 -19.79 -14.11
N ILE A 201 13.12 -19.45 -13.03
CA ILE A 201 13.54 -18.39 -12.09
C ILE A 201 14.81 -18.81 -11.32
N ARG A 202 14.96 -20.11 -10.96
CA ARG A 202 16.21 -20.62 -10.37
C ARG A 202 17.40 -20.47 -11.30
N LYS A 203 17.22 -20.65 -12.62
CA LYS A 203 18.26 -20.37 -13.61
C LYS A 203 18.52 -18.89 -13.72
N LEU A 204 17.49 -18.05 -13.87
CA LEU A 204 17.61 -16.59 -14.00
C LEU A 204 18.42 -15.98 -12.87
N ARG A 205 18.16 -16.31 -11.61
CA ARG A 205 18.87 -15.75 -10.45
C ARG A 205 20.35 -16.18 -10.37
N LYS A 206 20.76 -17.19 -11.15
CA LYS A 206 22.11 -17.79 -11.14
C LYS A 206 22.74 -17.75 -12.53
N HIS A 207 22.88 -16.55 -13.10
CA HIS A 207 23.52 -16.33 -14.41
C HIS A 207 22.93 -17.19 -15.56
N GLY A 208 21.64 -17.54 -15.48
CA GLY A 208 21.00 -18.38 -16.48
C GLY A 208 21.52 -19.82 -16.50
N ASN A 209 22.35 -20.21 -15.53
CA ASN A 209 22.99 -21.51 -15.43
C ASN A 209 23.78 -21.93 -16.69
N ASN A 210 24.31 -20.95 -17.46
CA ASN A 210 24.93 -21.08 -18.76
C ASN A 210 24.00 -21.63 -19.89
N GLU A 211 22.71 -21.72 -19.67
CA GLU A 211 21.73 -22.21 -20.62
C GLU A 211 20.89 -21.07 -21.24
N MET A 212 20.80 -19.95 -20.53
CA MET A 212 20.08 -18.75 -20.96
C MET A 212 20.72 -17.49 -20.37
N LEU A 213 20.32 -16.30 -20.83
CA LEU A 213 20.71 -15.05 -20.17
C LEU A 213 20.11 -15.01 -18.76
N GLY A 214 20.89 -14.58 -17.78
CA GLY A 214 20.45 -14.51 -16.40
C GLY A 214 21.22 -13.46 -15.60
N TYR A 215 20.96 -13.42 -14.31
CA TYR A 215 21.38 -12.37 -13.39
C TYR A 215 22.15 -12.95 -12.21
N ASN A 216 22.95 -12.14 -11.55
CA ASN A 216 23.53 -12.45 -10.26
C ASN A 216 22.59 -11.97 -9.15
N SER A 217 21.54 -12.73 -8.88
CA SER A 217 20.49 -12.36 -7.93
C SER A 217 20.24 -13.44 -6.86
N LYS A 218 21.32 -14.03 -6.35
CA LYS A 218 21.23 -14.98 -5.26
C LYS A 218 21.02 -14.24 -3.94
N MET A 219 20.17 -14.80 -3.08
CA MET A 219 20.10 -14.38 -1.69
C MET A 219 21.26 -14.95 -0.89
N LEU A 220 21.92 -14.13 -0.07
CA LEU A 220 22.98 -14.58 0.84
C LEU A 220 22.39 -15.44 1.96
N LEU A 221 23.12 -16.48 2.39
CA LEU A 221 22.72 -17.39 3.47
C LEU A 221 22.37 -16.62 4.75
N MET A 222 23.22 -15.68 5.16
CA MET A 222 22.99 -14.86 6.35
C MET A 222 21.65 -14.10 6.26
N ASN A 223 21.38 -13.49 5.11
CA ASN A 223 20.13 -12.76 4.90
C ASN A 223 18.90 -13.68 4.95
N ALA A 224 19.00 -14.85 4.31
CA ALA A 224 17.94 -15.87 4.34
C ALA A 224 17.66 -16.36 5.78
N THR A 225 18.73 -16.54 6.57
CA THR A 225 18.61 -16.95 7.98
C THR A 225 17.88 -15.91 8.82
N PHE A 226 18.20 -14.64 8.64
CA PHE A 226 17.51 -13.53 9.33
C PHE A 226 16.04 -13.42 8.92
N ILE A 227 15.75 -13.54 7.63
CA ILE A 227 14.36 -13.54 7.14
C ILE A 227 13.57 -14.71 7.74
N ASP A 228 14.10 -15.93 7.70
CA ASP A 228 13.44 -17.11 8.25
C ASP A 228 13.20 -17.00 9.76
N HIS A 229 14.17 -16.44 10.49
CA HIS A 229 14.03 -16.21 11.92
C HIS A 229 12.89 -15.23 12.20
N ARG A 230 12.81 -14.10 11.48
CA ARG A 230 11.76 -13.10 11.63
C ARG A 230 10.40 -13.62 11.14
N LEU A 231 10.40 -14.48 10.13
CA LEU A 231 9.19 -15.11 9.61
C LEU A 231 8.46 -15.94 10.68
N LYS A 232 9.18 -16.55 11.60
CA LYS A 232 8.61 -17.28 12.75
C LYS A 232 7.86 -16.37 13.72
N LYS A 233 8.19 -15.05 13.74
CA LYS A 233 7.56 -14.02 14.59
C LYS A 233 6.46 -13.24 13.86
N ILE A 234 6.08 -13.63 12.63
CA ILE A 234 5.16 -12.85 11.78
C ILE A 234 3.82 -12.55 12.46
N ASN A 235 3.23 -13.55 13.13
CA ASN A 235 1.95 -13.38 13.83
C ASN A 235 2.08 -12.40 15.00
N GLU A 236 3.19 -12.44 15.74
CA GLU A 236 3.45 -11.49 16.83
C GLU A 236 3.53 -10.05 16.29
N TYR A 237 4.32 -9.82 15.24
CA TYR A 237 4.44 -8.50 14.64
C TYR A 237 3.12 -7.99 14.09
N GLN A 238 2.34 -8.87 13.46
CA GLN A 238 1.03 -8.52 12.90
C GLN A 238 0.04 -8.15 14.00
N THR A 239 -0.06 -8.93 15.07
CA THR A 239 -0.93 -8.63 16.23
C THR A 239 -0.59 -7.27 16.85
N LYS A 240 0.71 -6.96 17.03
CA LYS A 240 1.14 -5.67 17.56
C LYS A 240 0.77 -4.51 16.63
N ARG A 241 0.94 -4.67 15.30
CA ARG A 241 0.54 -3.66 14.30
C ARG A 241 -0.96 -3.44 14.28
N GLN A 242 -1.75 -4.51 14.38
CA GLN A 242 -3.22 -4.44 14.47
C GLN A 242 -3.67 -3.69 15.73
N ALA A 243 -3.01 -3.92 16.86
CA ALA A 243 -3.31 -3.19 18.09
C ALA A 243 -3.02 -1.68 17.97
N ILE A 244 -1.93 -1.30 17.28
CA ILE A 244 -1.61 0.10 17.00
C ILE A 244 -2.63 0.71 16.04
N ALA A 245 -2.96 0.01 14.95
CA ALA A 245 -3.96 0.45 13.98
C ALA A 245 -5.31 0.70 14.63
N LYS A 246 -5.76 -0.21 15.49
CA LYS A 246 -7.00 -0.03 16.27
C LYS A 246 -6.99 1.25 17.10
N LYS A 247 -5.86 1.59 17.74
CA LYS A 247 -5.74 2.84 18.50
C LYS A 247 -5.83 4.08 17.63
N TYR A 248 -5.28 4.03 16.40
CA TYR A 248 -5.44 5.10 15.42
C TYR A 248 -6.90 5.20 14.96
N ASP A 249 -7.54 4.07 14.61
CA ASP A 249 -8.94 4.04 14.19
C ASP A 249 -9.86 4.66 15.24
N GLU A 250 -9.72 4.24 16.50
CA GLU A 250 -10.55 4.72 17.62
C GLU A 250 -10.44 6.23 17.84
N GLN A 251 -9.27 6.83 17.57
CA GLN A 251 -8.99 8.23 17.85
C GLN A 251 -9.12 9.14 16.63
N LEU A 252 -9.04 8.60 15.40
CA LEU A 252 -8.97 9.42 14.18
C LEU A 252 -10.17 9.26 13.24
N LYS A 253 -10.99 8.20 13.36
CA LYS A 253 -12.08 7.88 12.42
C LYS A 253 -13.12 9.00 12.22
N ASP A 254 -13.30 9.86 13.22
CA ASP A 254 -14.25 10.97 13.16
C ASP A 254 -13.63 12.26 12.59
N TYR A 255 -12.34 12.24 12.25
CA TYR A 255 -11.57 13.41 11.81
C TYR A 255 -10.93 13.28 10.43
N VAL A 256 -10.66 12.05 10.00
CA VAL A 256 -9.99 11.75 8.73
C VAL A 256 -10.59 10.50 8.11
N ILE A 257 -10.39 10.29 6.81
CA ILE A 257 -10.71 8.99 6.20
C ILE A 257 -9.61 8.02 6.62
N ILE A 258 -9.96 7.05 7.43
CA ILE A 258 -9.05 5.97 7.85
C ILE A 258 -8.90 4.93 6.74
N GLN A 259 -7.85 4.11 6.85
CA GLN A 259 -7.58 3.05 5.90
C GLN A 259 -8.77 2.07 5.81
N PRO A 260 -9.27 1.77 4.60
CA PRO A 260 -10.40 0.87 4.44
C PRO A 260 -10.04 -0.55 4.88
N THR A 261 -11.01 -1.22 5.48
CA THR A 261 -10.92 -2.63 5.88
C THR A 261 -12.12 -3.40 5.34
N THR A 262 -11.91 -4.66 5.00
CA THR A 262 -12.96 -5.57 4.49
C THR A 262 -13.22 -6.67 5.51
N ASN A 263 -14.46 -7.10 5.63
CA ASN A 263 -14.82 -8.23 6.49
C ASN A 263 -14.01 -9.48 6.08
N GLY A 264 -13.51 -10.22 7.06
CA GLY A 264 -12.64 -11.39 6.81
C GLY A 264 -11.19 -11.06 6.51
N LEU A 265 -10.81 -9.78 6.48
CA LEU A 265 -9.44 -9.36 6.26
C LEU A 265 -8.60 -9.49 7.54
N ASN A 266 -7.56 -10.29 7.49
CA ASN A 266 -6.46 -10.30 8.46
C ASN A 266 -5.34 -9.39 7.95
N HIS A 267 -5.48 -8.09 8.20
CA HIS A 267 -4.58 -7.05 7.69
C HIS A 267 -3.21 -7.10 8.38
N ASN A 268 -2.11 -7.02 7.64
CA ASN A 268 -0.78 -7.01 8.25
C ASN A 268 -0.27 -5.60 8.63
N TYR A 269 -0.98 -4.54 8.21
CA TYR A 269 -0.61 -3.15 8.43
C TYR A 269 0.86 -2.86 8.13
N HIS A 270 1.32 -3.26 6.94
CA HIS A 270 2.64 -2.84 6.44
C HIS A 270 2.78 -1.32 6.49
N LYS A 271 1.71 -0.62 6.13
CA LYS A 271 1.53 0.82 6.33
C LYS A 271 0.17 1.07 6.96
N TYR A 272 0.06 2.11 7.76
CA TYR A 272 -1.20 2.71 8.14
C TYR A 272 -1.32 4.04 7.44
N VAL A 273 -2.36 4.23 6.66
CA VAL A 273 -2.58 5.44 5.87
C VAL A 273 -3.90 6.10 6.23
N ILE A 274 -3.90 7.42 6.16
CA ILE A 274 -5.12 8.23 6.28
C ILE A 274 -5.23 9.11 5.04
N ARG A 275 -6.44 9.53 4.69
CA ARG A 275 -6.65 10.59 3.70
C ARG A 275 -7.12 11.85 4.41
N LEU A 276 -6.57 12.96 3.96
CA LEU A 276 -6.77 14.30 4.48
C LEU A 276 -7.60 15.13 3.49
N PRO A 277 -8.23 16.23 3.91
CA PRO A 277 -9.12 17.02 3.07
C PRO A 277 -8.46 17.55 1.79
N ASN A 278 -7.21 17.96 1.89
CA ASN A 278 -6.46 18.54 0.77
C ASN A 278 -4.95 18.31 0.94
N LYS A 279 -4.21 18.72 -0.10
CA LYS A 279 -2.77 18.57 -0.17
C LYS A 279 -2.03 19.45 0.83
N GLU A 280 -2.54 20.64 1.11
CA GLU A 280 -1.93 21.63 2.00
C GLU A 280 -1.88 21.07 3.44
N ILE A 281 -3.01 20.58 3.94
CA ILE A 281 -3.10 19.94 5.27
C ILE A 281 -2.22 18.67 5.31
N ARG A 282 -2.24 17.89 4.22
CA ARG A 282 -1.40 16.70 4.10
C ARG A 282 0.09 17.05 4.20
N ASP A 283 0.53 18.08 3.48
CA ASP A 283 1.94 18.49 3.47
C ASP A 283 2.36 19.11 4.81
N GLU A 284 1.50 19.90 5.47
CA GLU A 284 1.74 20.40 6.82
C GLU A 284 1.92 19.24 7.83
N LEU A 285 1.01 18.27 7.83
CA LEU A 285 1.11 17.11 8.71
C LEU A 285 2.30 16.23 8.39
N LYS A 286 2.63 16.05 7.11
CA LYS A 286 3.84 15.32 6.67
C LYS A 286 5.09 15.93 7.30
N ASP A 287 5.22 17.27 7.29
CA ASP A 287 6.39 17.96 7.82
C ASP A 287 6.42 17.92 9.35
N LYS A 288 5.30 18.20 10.03
CA LYS A 288 5.21 18.15 11.52
C LYS A 288 5.46 16.76 12.09
N LEU A 289 5.03 15.72 11.40
CA LEU A 289 5.21 14.32 11.81
C LEU A 289 6.52 13.70 11.29
N ASN A 290 7.27 14.40 10.42
CA ASN A 290 8.33 13.82 9.61
C ASN A 290 7.86 12.50 8.95
N ALA A 291 6.63 12.52 8.44
CA ALA A 291 5.96 11.38 7.86
C ALA A 291 6.28 11.23 6.36
N LYS A 292 5.87 10.11 5.78
CA LYS A 292 6.04 9.83 4.35
C LYS A 292 4.69 9.79 3.65
N VAL A 293 4.70 10.10 2.37
CA VAL A 293 3.55 9.93 1.47
C VAL A 293 3.78 8.69 0.61
N HIS A 294 2.89 7.74 0.66
CA HIS A 294 2.88 6.57 -0.20
C HIS A 294 1.53 6.52 -0.95
N TYR A 295 1.44 7.09 -2.19
CA TYR A 295 2.54 7.63 -2.99
C TYR A 295 2.20 9.06 -3.39
N ASP A 296 3.21 9.93 -3.54
CA ASP A 296 3.05 11.37 -3.73
C ASP A 296 2.66 11.79 -5.15
N LYS A 297 2.62 10.83 -6.08
CA LYS A 297 2.17 11.03 -7.47
C LYS A 297 1.86 9.69 -8.14
N PRO A 298 1.00 9.70 -9.18
CA PRO A 298 0.77 8.54 -10.02
C PRO A 298 2.05 8.01 -10.66
N LEU A 299 2.12 6.69 -10.90
CA LEU A 299 3.31 6.05 -11.47
C LEU A 299 3.65 6.58 -12.87
N SER A 300 2.64 6.84 -13.71
CA SER A 300 2.83 7.39 -15.05
C SER A 300 3.42 8.80 -15.07
N GLU A 301 3.30 9.55 -13.97
CA GLU A 301 3.90 10.88 -13.84
C GLU A 301 5.38 10.83 -13.39
N ASN A 302 5.97 9.65 -13.20
CA ASN A 302 7.39 9.57 -12.91
C ASN A 302 8.23 9.97 -14.13
N ILE A 303 9.29 10.72 -13.90
CA ILE A 303 10.15 11.32 -14.96
C ILE A 303 10.64 10.30 -15.98
N MET A 304 10.86 9.04 -15.58
CA MET A 304 11.27 7.97 -16.48
C MET A 304 10.24 7.68 -17.57
N TYR A 305 8.96 7.89 -17.30
CA TYR A 305 7.87 7.65 -18.24
C TYR A 305 7.66 8.80 -19.24
N ASN A 306 8.40 9.92 -19.11
CA ASN A 306 8.46 10.92 -20.17
C ASN A 306 9.11 10.40 -21.45
N SER A 307 9.99 9.40 -21.34
CA SER A 307 10.73 8.80 -22.47
C SER A 307 10.39 7.34 -22.74
N ILE A 308 9.68 6.67 -21.82
CA ILE A 308 9.25 5.27 -21.98
C ILE A 308 7.80 5.26 -22.44
N TYR A 309 7.55 4.60 -23.59
CA TYR A 309 6.17 4.45 -24.07
C TYR A 309 5.33 3.65 -23.09
N HIS A 310 4.16 4.17 -22.79
CA HIS A 310 3.16 3.54 -21.91
C HIS A 310 1.76 3.95 -22.35
N ARG A 311 0.75 3.25 -21.82
CA ARG A 311 -0.65 3.63 -21.95
C ARG A 311 -1.19 3.98 -20.55
N THR A 312 -2.09 4.92 -20.46
CA THR A 312 -2.72 5.30 -19.19
C THR A 312 -4.20 5.58 -19.37
N ASP A 313 -5.00 5.19 -18.40
CA ASP A 313 -6.42 5.56 -18.25
C ASP A 313 -6.55 6.95 -17.60
N SER A 314 -7.76 7.35 -17.28
CA SER A 314 -8.01 8.40 -16.31
C SER A 314 -7.17 8.15 -15.05
N MET A 315 -6.57 9.19 -14.50
CA MET A 315 -5.76 9.10 -13.27
C MET A 315 -6.45 9.81 -12.10
N TYR A 316 -7.75 10.04 -12.20
CA TYR A 316 -8.47 10.87 -11.25
C TYR A 316 -8.34 10.38 -9.82
N ASN A 317 -8.65 9.09 -9.57
CA ASN A 317 -8.57 8.52 -8.23
C ASN A 317 -7.12 8.38 -7.74
N SER A 318 -6.21 7.96 -8.60
CA SER A 318 -4.78 7.88 -8.28
C SER A 318 -4.21 9.25 -7.91
N LYS A 319 -4.57 10.30 -8.65
CA LYS A 319 -4.13 11.67 -8.40
C LYS A 319 -4.72 12.23 -7.10
N THR A 320 -6.04 12.13 -6.94
CA THR A 320 -6.73 12.55 -5.71
C THR A 320 -6.15 11.87 -4.48
N THR A 321 -5.91 10.54 -4.58
CA THR A 321 -5.29 9.79 -3.48
C THR A 321 -3.87 10.27 -3.22
N SER A 322 -3.05 10.47 -4.26
CA SER A 322 -1.68 10.98 -4.11
C SER A 322 -1.61 12.34 -3.42
N ASP A 323 -2.56 13.23 -3.72
CA ASP A 323 -2.61 14.57 -3.14
C ASP A 323 -3.07 14.56 -1.68
N THR A 324 -3.86 13.58 -1.25
CA THR A 324 -4.51 13.58 0.06
C THR A 324 -3.99 12.54 1.05
N ILE A 325 -3.29 11.50 0.61
CA ILE A 325 -2.85 10.39 1.46
C ILE A 325 -1.63 10.75 2.30
N LEU A 326 -1.63 10.31 3.57
CA LEU A 326 -0.50 10.42 4.48
C LEU A 326 -0.26 9.06 5.16
N THR A 327 0.99 8.65 5.25
CA THR A 327 1.36 7.43 5.97
C THR A 327 1.76 7.76 7.38
N LEU A 328 1.03 7.24 8.36
CA LEU A 328 1.36 7.37 9.77
C LEU A 328 2.42 6.33 10.19
N PRO A 329 3.24 6.66 11.19
CA PRO A 329 4.15 5.69 11.78
C PRO A 329 3.39 4.46 12.27
N ILE A 330 3.84 3.27 11.84
CA ILE A 330 3.34 2.01 12.36
C ILE A 330 4.49 1.00 12.41
N ASP A 331 4.78 0.52 13.61
CA ASP A 331 5.93 -0.33 13.92
C ASP A 331 5.57 -1.19 15.13
N PRO A 332 5.79 -2.52 15.15
CA PRO A 332 5.36 -3.38 16.23
C PRO A 332 6.02 -3.08 17.60
N PHE A 333 6.97 -2.15 17.64
CA PHE A 333 7.68 -1.72 18.85
C PHE A 333 7.35 -0.28 19.27
N MET A 334 6.27 0.31 18.73
CA MET A 334 5.79 1.64 19.16
C MET A 334 5.16 1.58 20.53
N THR A 335 5.47 2.61 21.32
CA THR A 335 4.85 2.85 22.62
C THR A 335 3.55 3.64 22.51
N ASP A 336 2.70 3.55 23.53
CA ASP A 336 1.46 4.34 23.59
C ASP A 336 1.72 5.84 23.57
N ALA A 337 2.82 6.30 24.17
CA ALA A 337 3.23 7.70 24.13
C ALA A 337 3.57 8.17 22.71
N GLU A 338 4.25 7.33 21.90
CA GLU A 338 4.54 7.64 20.49
C GLU A 338 3.25 7.71 19.67
N ILE A 339 2.30 6.79 19.89
CA ILE A 339 0.99 6.78 19.22
C ILE A 339 0.21 8.05 19.57
N SER A 340 0.07 8.35 20.87
CA SER A 340 -0.65 9.54 21.35
C SER A 340 -0.03 10.84 20.81
N LYS A 341 1.31 10.92 20.72
CA LYS A 341 1.98 12.06 20.12
C LYS A 341 1.58 12.29 18.67
N VAL A 342 1.51 11.22 17.86
CA VAL A 342 1.09 11.30 16.45
C VAL A 342 -0.35 11.79 16.37
N VAL A 343 -1.25 11.19 17.12
CA VAL A 343 -2.68 11.56 17.14
C VAL A 343 -2.86 13.03 17.56
N ASN A 344 -2.21 13.46 18.65
CA ASN A 344 -2.33 14.83 19.13
C ASN A 344 -1.87 15.87 18.09
N ILE A 345 -0.77 15.59 17.37
CA ILE A 345 -0.31 16.50 16.31
C ILE A 345 -1.36 16.60 15.19
N ILE A 346 -1.96 15.49 14.78
CA ILE A 346 -3.02 15.47 13.76
C ILE A 346 -4.21 16.30 14.23
N LEU A 347 -4.71 16.06 15.43
CA LEU A 347 -5.89 16.74 15.96
C LEU A 347 -5.64 18.25 16.10
N ILE A 348 -4.46 18.67 16.56
CA ILE A 348 -4.10 20.12 16.67
C ILE A 348 -4.12 20.78 15.30
N VAL A 349 -3.57 20.15 14.27
CA VAL A 349 -3.56 20.75 12.91
C VAL A 349 -4.97 20.85 12.33
N LEU A 350 -5.78 19.82 12.50
CA LEU A 350 -7.15 19.82 12.01
C LEU A 350 -8.02 20.85 12.75
N ASP A 351 -7.87 21.01 14.03
CA ASP A 351 -8.56 22.00 14.87
C ASP A 351 -8.20 23.44 14.46
N HIS A 352 -6.92 23.68 14.17
CA HIS A 352 -6.44 24.98 13.68
C HIS A 352 -7.03 25.31 12.29
N GLU A 353 -7.12 24.37 11.37
CA GLU A 353 -7.71 24.55 10.06
C GLU A 353 -9.24 24.75 10.14
N GLU A 354 -9.92 24.08 11.05
CA GLU A 354 -11.34 24.31 11.34
C GLU A 354 -11.57 25.74 11.84
N THR A 355 -10.74 26.22 12.79
CA THR A 355 -10.78 27.61 13.30
C THR A 355 -10.52 28.63 12.19
N LYS A 356 -9.55 28.36 11.32
CA LYS A 356 -9.23 29.23 10.19
C LYS A 356 -10.38 29.28 9.17
N PHE A 357 -11.00 28.16 8.88
CA PHE A 357 -12.19 28.07 8.05
C PHE A 357 -13.34 28.92 8.63
N LEU A 358 -13.67 28.72 9.90
CA LEU A 358 -14.72 29.50 10.59
C LEU A 358 -14.43 31.01 10.58
N ASN A 359 -13.19 31.42 10.82
CA ASN A 359 -12.79 32.82 10.76
C ASN A 359 -12.89 33.42 9.34
N ASN A 360 -12.58 32.66 8.30
CA ASN A 360 -12.76 33.06 6.92
C ASN A 360 -14.25 33.19 6.56
N MET A 361 -15.06 32.25 7.04
CA MET A 361 -16.51 32.31 6.88
C MET A 361 -17.10 33.57 7.57
N LYS A 362 -16.71 33.86 8.82
CA LYS A 362 -17.08 35.08 9.54
C LYS A 362 -16.77 36.33 8.73
N LYS A 363 -15.60 36.40 8.08
CA LYS A 363 -15.20 37.53 7.22
C LYS A 363 -16.05 37.65 5.96
N LEU A 364 -16.50 36.53 5.38
CA LEU A 364 -17.30 36.53 4.14
C LEU A 364 -18.76 36.90 4.39
N ILE A 365 -19.30 36.51 5.55
CA ILE A 365 -20.73 36.71 5.90
C ILE A 365 -20.95 38.00 6.69
N GLY A 366 -19.88 38.56 7.31
CA GLY A 366 -19.91 39.68 8.25
C GLY A 366 -20.03 39.23 9.70
N ASP A 367 -19.36 39.94 10.60
CA ASP A 367 -19.30 39.62 12.04
C ASP A 367 -20.67 39.59 12.74
N ASP A 368 -21.69 40.25 12.17
CA ASP A 368 -23.02 40.38 12.76
C ASP A 368 -23.92 39.13 12.55
N TYR A 369 -23.51 38.18 11.73
CA TYR A 369 -24.32 36.99 11.40
C TYR A 369 -23.91 35.69 12.12
N ILE A 370 -22.83 35.71 12.88
CA ILE A 370 -22.41 34.56 13.70
C ILE A 370 -22.32 35.00 15.16
N ASP A 371 -23.47 35.27 15.76
CA ASP A 371 -23.63 35.35 17.20
C ASP A 371 -23.52 33.91 17.73
N GLU A 372 -22.64 33.67 18.71
CA GLU A 372 -22.51 32.37 19.37
C GLU A 372 -23.84 31.89 20.01
N SER A 373 -24.80 32.80 20.28
CA SER A 373 -26.15 32.49 20.70
C SER A 373 -27.01 31.92 19.57
N LEU A 374 -26.75 32.24 18.29
CA LEU A 374 -27.44 31.71 17.12
C LEU A 374 -26.96 30.30 16.70
N ILE A 375 -25.82 29.87 17.21
CA ILE A 375 -25.34 28.49 17.06
C ILE A 375 -26.23 27.51 17.86
N ASN A 376 -27.07 28.03 18.77
CA ASN A 376 -27.92 27.24 19.67
C ASN A 376 -29.40 27.15 19.26
N GLU A 377 -29.87 27.83 18.21
CA GLU A 377 -31.26 27.74 17.77
C GLU A 377 -31.38 27.57 16.24
N THR A 378 -31.99 26.51 15.82
CA THR A 378 -32.50 26.11 14.49
C THR A 378 -32.32 27.13 13.37
N THR A 379 -31.34 26.94 12.50
CA THR A 379 -31.03 27.92 11.46
C THR A 379 -30.90 27.27 10.06
N GLU A 380 -31.99 26.60 9.60
CA GLU A 380 -32.12 26.21 8.17
C GLU A 380 -31.84 27.37 7.18
N PRO A 381 -32.38 28.60 7.38
CA PRO A 381 -32.14 29.68 6.43
C PRO A 381 -30.72 30.20 6.34
N ILE A 382 -29.93 30.12 7.43
CA ILE A 382 -28.54 30.59 7.44
C ILE A 382 -27.64 29.53 6.79
N TYR A 383 -27.99 28.26 6.95
CA TYR A 383 -27.27 27.15 6.34
C TYR A 383 -27.39 27.15 4.82
N ASP A 384 -28.62 27.31 4.30
CA ASP A 384 -28.88 27.42 2.86
C ASP A 384 -28.21 28.67 2.27
N TYR A 385 -28.20 29.78 2.98
CA TYR A 385 -27.53 31.03 2.56
C TYR A 385 -26.01 30.84 2.53
N ILE A 386 -25.40 30.19 3.49
CA ILE A 386 -23.96 29.89 3.54
C ILE A 386 -23.57 28.98 2.37
N ILE A 387 -24.37 27.96 2.11
CA ILE A 387 -24.17 27.02 1.00
C ILE A 387 -24.34 27.75 -0.34
N GLU A 388 -25.42 28.50 -0.53
CA GLU A 388 -25.67 29.22 -1.77
C GLU A 388 -24.60 30.27 -2.05
N LYS A 389 -24.16 31.05 -1.05
CA LYS A 389 -23.18 32.12 -1.22
C LYS A 389 -21.74 31.66 -1.31
N CYS A 390 -21.37 30.58 -0.57
CA CYS A 390 -19.98 30.13 -0.50
C CYS A 390 -19.64 29.07 -1.52
N PHE A 391 -20.61 28.27 -1.98
CA PHE A 391 -20.31 27.05 -2.74
C PHE A 391 -21.02 26.95 -4.10
N GLN A 392 -21.92 27.85 -4.46
CA GLN A 392 -22.60 27.95 -5.77
C GLN A 392 -23.10 26.63 -6.41
N THR A 393 -23.38 25.59 -5.61
CA THR A 393 -23.85 24.33 -6.13
C THR A 393 -25.18 23.94 -5.48
N PRO A 394 -26.32 24.05 -6.18
CA PRO A 394 -27.62 23.63 -5.66
C PRO A 394 -27.69 22.09 -5.63
N GLY A 395 -28.10 21.50 -4.52
CA GLY A 395 -28.61 20.14 -4.46
C GLY A 395 -27.90 19.15 -3.55
N TYR A 396 -26.97 19.56 -2.68
CA TYR A 396 -26.23 18.64 -1.81
C TYR A 396 -26.31 19.05 -0.33
N VAL A 397 -27.43 18.82 0.33
CA VAL A 397 -27.51 18.92 1.81
C VAL A 397 -28.43 17.84 2.37
N GLU A 398 -27.86 16.89 3.10
CA GLU A 398 -28.60 16.14 4.12
C GLU A 398 -28.57 16.92 5.43
N GLU A 399 -29.70 16.95 6.14
CA GLU A 399 -29.93 17.67 7.41
C GLU A 399 -28.77 17.58 8.40
N VAL A 400 -28.11 18.69 8.68
CA VAL A 400 -27.16 18.81 9.79
C VAL A 400 -27.63 19.89 10.74
N THR A 401 -28.07 19.50 11.92
CA THR A 401 -28.39 20.42 13.01
C THR A 401 -27.15 20.80 13.79
N PHE A 402 -26.86 22.10 13.90
CA PHE A 402 -25.64 22.68 14.48
C PHE A 402 -25.55 22.72 16.02
N ASN A 403 -26.43 22.04 16.75
CA ASN A 403 -26.52 22.14 18.20
C ASN A 403 -25.46 21.34 19.01
N ASP A 404 -24.51 20.71 18.33
CA ASP A 404 -23.47 19.92 18.97
C ASP A 404 -22.12 20.19 18.27
N PRO A 405 -21.09 20.65 18.99
CA PRO A 405 -19.76 20.86 18.42
C PRO A 405 -19.18 19.63 17.70
N LYS A 406 -19.55 18.41 18.14
CA LYS A 406 -19.19 17.17 17.45
C LYS A 406 -19.89 17.03 16.10
N LYS A 407 -21.14 17.53 15.97
CA LYS A 407 -21.89 17.50 14.72
C LYS A 407 -21.39 18.56 13.72
N ILE A 408 -20.94 19.72 14.18
CA ILE A 408 -20.25 20.72 13.37
C ILE A 408 -18.96 20.12 12.81
N LYS A 409 -18.20 19.39 13.61
CA LYS A 409 -16.98 18.71 13.22
C LYS A 409 -17.23 17.59 12.21
N ILE A 410 -18.32 16.82 12.38
CA ILE A 410 -18.76 15.80 11.42
C ILE A 410 -19.24 16.45 10.11
N ALA A 411 -19.90 17.58 10.16
CA ALA A 411 -20.33 18.34 8.98
C ALA A 411 -19.14 18.92 8.21
N PHE A 412 -18.17 19.51 8.91
CA PHE A 412 -16.92 19.98 8.32
C PHE A 412 -16.17 18.84 7.63
N ASN A 413 -16.03 17.71 8.27
CA ASN A 413 -15.37 16.53 7.70
C ASN A 413 -16.17 15.98 6.51
N LYS A 414 -17.49 15.81 6.62
CA LYS A 414 -18.35 15.36 5.51
C LYS A 414 -18.27 16.33 4.32
N PHE A 415 -18.27 17.64 4.56
CA PHE A 415 -18.16 18.64 3.51
C PHE A 415 -16.79 18.59 2.81
N TYR A 416 -15.70 18.58 3.56
CA TYR A 416 -14.35 18.49 3.00
C TYR A 416 -14.13 17.18 2.22
N TYR A 417 -14.65 16.05 2.71
CA TYR A 417 -14.49 14.75 2.07
C TYR A 417 -15.46 14.49 0.92
N LYS A 418 -16.65 15.12 0.92
CA LYS A 418 -17.64 14.97 -0.16
C LYS A 418 -17.20 15.63 -1.47
N ASN A 419 -16.34 16.64 -1.41
CA ASN A 419 -15.73 17.28 -2.59
C ASN A 419 -14.50 16.51 -3.12
N ILE A 420 -14.19 15.36 -2.52
CA ILE A 420 -13.11 14.45 -2.91
C ILE A 420 -13.66 13.16 -3.55
N GLU A 421 -14.97 12.88 -3.40
CA GLU A 421 -15.70 11.84 -4.13
C GLU A 421 -16.21 12.38 -5.48
#